data_20f3c620d4be92aa630229e4fe55aec3
#
_entry.id   20f3c620d4be92aa630229e4fe55aec3
#
_cell.length_a   1.000
_cell.length_b   1.000
_cell.length_c   1.000
_cell.angle_alpha   90.00
_cell.angle_beta   90.00
_cell.angle_gamma   90.00
#
_symmetry.space_group_name_H-M   'P 1'
#
loop_
_entity.id
_entity.type
_entity.pdbx_description
1 polymer ?
#
loop_
_entity_poly.entity_id
_entity_poly.type
_entity_poly.pdbx_seq_one_letter_code
_entity_poly.pdbx_strand_id
1 'polypeptide(L)'
;DCAISTDIIVGFCGETDEEYENTYNMYKEMEWDMCFLSRYSPRKGTYSEKKLKDDIPHELKAKRWHHMNKLLLECAEKSHKKYIGQTLKVLVTHINGNKRIGRSRAFKEVQFESDKDLTGQIIDVKITKAGIFHLEGERK
;
A
#
# COMPACT_ATOMS: atom_id res chain seq x y z
N ASP A 1 8.76 -14.50 5.03
CA ASP A 1 8.20 -13.37 4.28
C ASP A 1 7.11 -12.70 5.11
N CYS A 2 7.28 -11.42 5.40
CA CYS A 2 6.30 -10.59 6.10
C CYS A 2 6.21 -9.25 5.37
N ALA A 3 4.98 -8.83 5.03
CA ALA A 3 4.76 -7.47 4.54
C ALA A 3 4.67 -6.52 5.73
N ILE A 4 5.33 -5.37 5.61
CA ILE A 4 5.29 -4.30 6.61
C ILE A 4 4.51 -3.12 6.02
N SER A 5 3.54 -2.64 6.78
CA SER A 5 2.78 -1.43 6.44
C SER A 5 2.96 -0.35 7.50
N THR A 6 2.76 0.89 7.10
CA THR A 6 2.81 2.05 7.99
C THR A 6 1.68 3.02 7.66
N ASP A 7 1.39 3.90 8.61
CA ASP A 7 0.48 5.03 8.42
C ASP A 7 1.30 6.33 8.41
N ILE A 8 1.05 7.18 7.42
CA ILE A 8 1.68 8.51 7.32
C ILE A 8 0.60 9.58 7.21
N ILE A 9 0.70 10.60 8.04
CA ILE A 9 -0.14 11.78 7.98
C ILE A 9 0.76 12.97 7.64
N VAL A 10 0.53 13.60 6.50
CA VAL A 10 1.25 14.81 6.09
C VAL A 10 0.48 16.06 6.45
N GLY A 11 1.19 17.14 6.76
CA GLY A 11 0.60 18.43 7.13
C GLY A 11 -0.03 18.43 8.52
N PHE A 12 0.52 17.67 9.47
CA PHE A 12 0.13 17.81 10.89
C PHE A 12 0.44 19.21 11.40
N CYS A 13 -0.26 19.63 12.45
CA CYS A 13 -0.08 20.96 13.05
C CYS A 13 1.39 21.26 13.33
N GLY A 14 1.93 22.32 12.75
CA GLY A 14 3.31 22.76 12.93
C GLY A 14 4.35 21.99 12.09
N GLU A 15 3.96 21.04 11.24
CA GLU A 15 4.91 20.26 10.43
C GLU A 15 5.76 21.18 9.55
N THR A 16 7.07 21.20 9.81
CA THR A 16 8.04 21.95 9.01
C THR A 16 8.37 21.25 7.70
N ASP A 17 9.02 21.94 6.77
CA ASP A 17 9.52 21.30 5.54
C ASP A 17 10.60 20.26 5.85
N GLU A 18 11.46 20.50 6.85
CA GLU A 18 12.48 19.57 7.29
C GLU A 18 11.88 18.28 7.85
N GLU A 19 10.85 18.36 8.67
CA GLU A 19 10.16 17.18 9.24
C GLU A 19 9.46 16.38 8.15
N TYR A 20 8.84 17.04 7.18
CA TYR A 20 8.26 16.39 6.02
C TYR A 20 9.33 15.67 5.19
N GLU A 21 10.46 16.32 4.88
CA GLU A 21 11.56 15.72 4.14
C GLU A 21 12.18 14.52 4.88
N ASN A 22 12.29 14.60 6.21
CA ASN A 22 12.75 13.48 7.03
C ASN A 22 11.80 12.28 6.91
N THR A 23 10.48 12.51 6.94
CA THR A 23 9.47 11.46 6.72
C THR A 23 9.58 10.86 5.32
N TYR A 24 9.75 11.69 4.29
CA TYR A 24 9.92 11.25 2.91
C TYR A 24 11.16 10.37 2.73
N ASN A 25 12.31 10.83 3.25
CA ASN A 25 13.57 10.11 3.15
C ASN A 25 13.56 8.80 3.94
N MET A 26 12.97 8.78 5.13
CA MET A 26 12.77 7.56 5.91
C MET A 26 11.95 6.53 5.13
N TYR A 27 10.83 6.95 4.50
CA TYR A 27 10.03 6.04 3.70
C TYR A 27 10.79 5.47 2.51
N LYS A 28 11.57 6.32 1.83
CA LYS A 28 12.41 5.93 0.69
C LYS A 28 13.49 4.91 1.08
N GLU A 29 14.07 5.05 2.26
CA GLU A 29 15.11 4.14 2.77
C GLU A 29 14.52 2.80 3.21
N MET A 30 13.39 2.81 3.91
CA MET A 30 12.76 1.61 4.47
C MET A 30 12.04 0.76 3.42
N GLU A 31 11.63 1.32 2.28
CA GLU A 31 10.93 0.62 1.20
C GLU A 31 9.78 -0.27 1.69
N TRP A 32 8.92 0.24 2.58
CA TRP A 32 7.77 -0.50 3.10
C TRP A 32 6.85 -1.01 1.99
N ASP A 33 6.23 -2.14 2.24
CA ASP A 33 5.34 -2.80 1.28
C ASP A 33 4.05 -2.04 1.00
N MET A 34 3.57 -1.29 1.99
CA MET A 34 2.33 -0.51 1.90
C MET A 34 2.34 0.64 2.89
N CYS A 35 1.68 1.73 2.53
CA CYS A 35 1.44 2.86 3.41
C CYS A 35 0.01 3.38 3.25
N PHE A 36 -0.62 3.68 4.37
CA PHE A 36 -1.87 4.42 4.43
C PHE A 36 -1.56 5.90 4.58
N LEU A 37 -1.54 6.61 3.46
CA LEU A 37 -1.20 8.02 3.38
C LEU A 37 -2.44 8.90 3.51
N SER A 38 -2.44 9.81 4.48
CA SER A 38 -3.51 10.76 4.71
C SER A 38 -2.98 12.19 4.84
N ARG A 39 -3.82 13.17 4.51
CA ARG A 39 -3.61 14.57 4.89
C ARG A 39 -4.19 14.78 6.28
N TYR A 40 -3.50 15.54 7.11
CA TYR A 40 -4.06 15.90 8.42
C TYR A 40 -5.41 16.64 8.28
N SER A 41 -6.32 16.23 9.10
CA SER A 41 -7.64 16.83 9.25
C SER A 41 -8.03 16.77 10.74
N PRO A 42 -8.43 17.88 11.36
CA PRO A 42 -8.83 17.88 12.77
C PRO A 42 -10.00 16.91 13.00
N ARG A 43 -9.86 16.05 14.01
CA ARG A 43 -10.94 15.16 14.45
C ARG A 43 -11.51 15.63 15.77
N LYS A 44 -12.81 15.90 15.80
CA LYS A 44 -13.53 16.36 17.00
C LYS A 44 -13.22 15.48 18.22
N GLY A 45 -12.82 16.12 19.30
CA GLY A 45 -12.54 15.47 20.59
C GLY A 45 -11.09 15.08 20.81
N THR A 46 -10.22 15.16 19.78
CA THR A 46 -8.79 14.87 19.93
C THR A 46 -8.03 16.02 20.61
N TYR A 47 -6.86 15.71 21.15
CA TYR A 47 -5.96 16.73 21.72
C TYR A 47 -5.55 17.77 20.66
N SER A 48 -5.20 17.31 19.46
CA SER A 48 -4.76 18.18 18.37
C SER A 48 -5.86 19.17 17.96
N GLU A 49 -7.11 18.73 17.85
CA GLU A 49 -8.24 19.63 17.55
C GLU A 49 -8.46 20.69 18.63
N LYS A 50 -8.29 20.31 19.91
CA LYS A 50 -8.55 21.21 21.05
C LYS A 50 -7.41 22.16 21.38
N LYS A 51 -6.17 21.77 21.12
CA LYS A 51 -4.97 22.44 21.67
C LYS A 51 -3.98 22.90 20.61
N LEU A 52 -4.01 22.33 19.40
CA LEU A 52 -3.11 22.69 18.33
C LEU A 52 -3.85 23.49 17.26
N LYS A 53 -3.16 24.43 16.66
CA LYS A 53 -3.70 25.19 15.52
C LYS A 53 -3.38 24.41 14.24
N ASP A 54 -4.38 24.19 13.40
CA ASP A 54 -4.16 23.68 12.05
C ASP A 54 -3.62 24.82 11.18
N ASP A 55 -2.31 25.01 11.22
CA ASP A 55 -1.59 26.12 10.61
C ASP A 55 -0.95 25.78 9.26
N ILE A 56 -1.03 24.52 8.81
CA ILE A 56 -0.50 24.12 7.53
C ILE A 56 -1.56 24.36 6.43
N PRO A 57 -1.27 25.22 5.40
CA PRO A 57 -2.21 25.50 4.33
C PRO A 57 -2.66 24.22 3.60
N HIS A 58 -3.93 24.16 3.24
CA HIS A 58 -4.52 23.01 2.53
C HIS A 58 -3.76 22.65 1.23
N GLU A 59 -3.31 23.66 0.50
CA GLU A 59 -2.52 23.49 -0.72
C GLU A 59 -1.17 22.84 -0.45
N LEU A 60 -0.50 23.22 0.65
CA LEU A 60 0.77 22.60 1.05
C LEU A 60 0.56 21.15 1.48
N LYS A 61 -0.50 20.86 2.26
CA LYS A 61 -0.89 19.47 2.59
C LYS A 61 -1.13 18.63 1.32
N ALA A 62 -1.83 19.21 0.34
CA ALA A 62 -2.08 18.52 -0.95
C ALA A 62 -0.78 18.28 -1.71
N LYS A 63 0.12 19.28 -1.79
CA LYS A 63 1.43 19.15 -2.45
C LYS A 63 2.29 18.06 -1.80
N ARG A 64 2.41 18.06 -0.47
CA ARG A 64 3.14 17.03 0.29
C ARG A 64 2.52 15.65 0.07
N TRP A 65 1.20 15.56 0.08
CA TRP A 65 0.50 14.30 -0.17
C TRP A 65 0.78 13.74 -1.57
N HIS A 66 0.67 14.57 -2.62
CA HIS A 66 0.95 14.12 -3.98
C HIS A 66 2.41 13.70 -4.18
N HIS A 67 3.35 14.45 -3.60
CA HIS A 67 4.77 14.12 -3.64
C HIS A 67 5.06 12.78 -2.96
N MET A 68 4.55 12.58 -1.75
CA MET A 68 4.68 11.32 -1.00
C MET A 68 3.99 10.16 -1.73
N ASN A 69 2.77 10.36 -2.24
CA ASN A 69 2.02 9.33 -2.95
C ASN A 69 2.77 8.79 -4.17
N LYS A 70 3.49 9.64 -4.90
CA LYS A 70 4.33 9.20 -6.02
C LYS A 70 5.40 8.22 -5.56
N LEU A 71 6.11 8.55 -4.49
CA LEU A 71 7.11 7.64 -3.88
C LEU A 71 6.49 6.31 -3.43
N LEU A 72 5.30 6.36 -2.81
CA LEU A 72 4.58 5.16 -2.38
C LEU A 72 4.29 4.21 -3.54
N LEU A 73 3.81 4.74 -4.66
CA LEU A 73 3.52 3.94 -5.86
C LEU A 73 4.78 3.31 -6.44
N GLU A 74 5.89 4.06 -6.49
CA GLU A 74 7.19 3.56 -6.95
C GLU A 74 7.72 2.42 -6.05
N CYS A 75 7.65 2.58 -4.73
CA CYS A 75 8.05 1.55 -3.77
C CYS A 75 7.15 0.30 -3.86
N ALA A 76 5.84 0.48 -3.98
CA ALA A 76 4.90 -0.63 -4.13
C ALA A 76 5.18 -1.44 -5.40
N GLU A 77 5.39 -0.77 -6.53
CA GLU A 77 5.74 -1.43 -7.79
C GLU A 77 7.07 -2.20 -7.67
N LYS A 78 8.09 -1.58 -7.08
CA LYS A 78 9.39 -2.21 -6.83
C LYS A 78 9.26 -3.46 -5.94
N SER A 79 8.49 -3.36 -4.85
CA SER A 79 8.20 -4.48 -3.95
C SER A 79 7.49 -5.62 -4.67
N HIS A 80 6.51 -5.32 -5.52
CA HIS A 80 5.77 -6.33 -6.27
C HIS A 80 6.62 -7.02 -7.35
N LYS A 81 7.50 -6.28 -8.04
CA LYS A 81 8.39 -6.86 -9.07
C LYS A 81 9.29 -7.99 -8.55
N LYS A 82 9.62 -7.99 -7.25
CA LYS A 82 10.41 -9.04 -6.61
C LYS A 82 9.75 -10.43 -6.67
N TYR A 83 8.43 -10.49 -6.85
CA TYR A 83 7.67 -11.75 -6.90
C TYR A 83 7.57 -12.38 -8.30
N ILE A 84 7.92 -11.65 -9.36
CA ILE A 84 7.85 -12.18 -10.74
C ILE A 84 8.72 -13.43 -10.86
N GLY A 85 8.13 -14.50 -11.41
CA GLY A 85 8.75 -15.82 -11.56
C GLY A 85 8.64 -16.73 -10.33
N GLN A 86 8.28 -16.19 -9.16
CA GLN A 86 8.08 -17.00 -7.96
C GLN A 86 6.71 -17.71 -7.99
N THR A 87 6.62 -18.82 -7.27
CA THR A 87 5.36 -19.51 -7.00
C THR A 87 4.92 -19.18 -5.58
N LEU A 88 3.75 -18.59 -5.44
CA LEU A 88 3.18 -18.18 -4.16
C LEU A 88 1.99 -19.07 -3.79
N LYS A 89 1.86 -19.39 -2.50
CA LYS A 89 0.63 -19.96 -1.94
C LYS A 89 -0.38 -18.83 -1.72
N VAL A 90 -1.53 -18.95 -2.38
CA VAL A 90 -2.58 -17.93 -2.42
C VAL A 90 -3.87 -18.48 -1.85
N LEU A 91 -4.37 -17.91 -0.77
CA LEU A 91 -5.71 -18.18 -0.26
C LEU A 91 -6.71 -17.41 -1.13
N VAL A 92 -7.53 -18.15 -1.89
CA VAL A 92 -8.56 -17.55 -2.74
C VAL A 92 -9.70 -17.02 -1.85
N THR A 93 -9.99 -15.72 -1.97
CA THR A 93 -10.99 -15.04 -1.13
C THR A 93 -12.29 -14.76 -1.85
N HIS A 94 -12.25 -14.46 -3.14
CA HIS A 94 -13.44 -14.16 -3.93
C HIS A 94 -13.21 -14.32 -5.45
N ILE A 95 -14.30 -14.21 -6.19
CA ILE A 95 -14.34 -14.38 -7.64
C ILE A 95 -14.78 -13.04 -8.26
N ASN A 96 -14.14 -12.66 -9.36
CA ASN A 96 -14.53 -11.53 -10.18
C ASN A 96 -14.49 -11.95 -11.67
N GLY A 97 -15.62 -12.29 -12.23
CA GLY A 97 -15.71 -12.85 -13.59
C GLY A 97 -14.94 -14.17 -13.70
N ASN A 98 -14.01 -14.27 -14.65
CA ASN A 98 -13.13 -15.42 -14.83
C ASN A 98 -11.90 -15.38 -13.91
N LYS A 99 -11.67 -14.28 -13.17
CA LYS A 99 -10.53 -14.12 -12.25
C LYS A 99 -10.87 -14.64 -10.86
N ARG A 100 -9.90 -15.32 -10.27
CA ARG A 100 -9.85 -15.67 -8.84
C ARG A 100 -8.92 -14.71 -8.17
N ILE A 101 -9.37 -14.11 -7.07
CA ILE A 101 -8.63 -13.12 -6.32
C ILE A 101 -8.36 -13.69 -4.93
N GLY A 102 -7.13 -13.56 -4.50
CA GLY A 102 -6.72 -14.08 -3.20
C GLY A 102 -5.57 -13.30 -2.58
N ARG A 103 -5.12 -13.77 -1.43
CA ARG A 103 -4.01 -13.19 -0.68
C ARG A 103 -2.87 -14.20 -0.53
N SER A 104 -1.66 -13.75 -0.82
CA SER A 104 -0.47 -14.52 -0.51
C SER A 104 -0.15 -14.48 0.99
N ARG A 105 0.81 -15.28 1.45
CA ARG A 105 1.28 -15.26 2.84
C ARG A 105 1.85 -13.89 3.26
N ALA A 106 2.46 -13.15 2.33
CA ALA A 106 2.91 -11.77 2.53
C ALA A 106 1.78 -10.73 2.31
N PHE A 107 0.53 -11.14 2.39
CA PHE A 107 -0.68 -10.32 2.26
C PHE A 107 -0.81 -9.58 0.92
N LYS A 108 -0.04 -9.96 -0.10
CA LYS A 108 -0.16 -9.38 -1.44
C LYS A 108 -1.41 -9.93 -2.14
N GLU A 109 -2.15 -9.05 -2.79
CA GLU A 109 -3.25 -9.47 -3.65
C GLU A 109 -2.72 -10.16 -4.90
N VAL A 110 -3.27 -11.33 -5.21
CA VAL A 110 -2.91 -12.13 -6.38
C VAL A 110 -4.16 -12.45 -7.17
N GLN A 111 -4.11 -12.20 -8.47
CA GLN A 111 -5.18 -12.50 -9.42
C GLN A 111 -4.71 -13.56 -10.43
N PHE A 112 -5.55 -14.53 -10.72
CA PHE A 112 -5.30 -15.54 -11.74
C PHE A 112 -6.61 -16.05 -12.34
N GLU A 113 -6.56 -16.59 -13.54
CA GLU A 113 -7.74 -17.13 -14.23
C GLU A 113 -8.02 -18.58 -13.83
N SER A 114 -9.28 -18.92 -13.68
CA SER A 114 -9.75 -20.30 -13.48
C SER A 114 -11.25 -20.40 -13.72
N ASP A 115 -11.70 -21.51 -14.30
CA ASP A 115 -13.12 -21.84 -14.47
C ASP A 115 -13.74 -22.45 -13.19
N LYS A 116 -12.89 -22.89 -12.24
CA LYS A 116 -13.36 -23.54 -11.02
C LYS A 116 -13.57 -22.51 -9.91
N ASP A 117 -14.57 -22.73 -9.08
CA ASP A 117 -14.67 -22.03 -7.79
C ASP A 117 -13.61 -22.63 -6.84
N LEU A 118 -12.66 -21.80 -6.46
CA LEU A 118 -11.56 -22.15 -5.57
C LEU A 118 -11.60 -21.37 -4.27
N THR A 119 -12.72 -20.70 -3.99
CA THR A 119 -12.89 -19.88 -2.78
C THR A 119 -12.63 -20.70 -1.51
N GLY A 120 -11.84 -20.13 -0.59
CA GLY A 120 -11.41 -20.80 0.64
C GLY A 120 -10.25 -21.80 0.48
N GLN A 121 -9.78 -22.04 -0.74
CA GLN A 121 -8.66 -22.96 -1.00
C GLN A 121 -7.34 -22.19 -1.07
N ILE A 122 -6.25 -22.87 -0.73
CA ILE A 122 -4.88 -22.39 -0.92
C ILE A 122 -4.33 -23.01 -2.19
N ILE A 123 -3.99 -22.16 -3.16
CA ILE A 123 -3.56 -22.56 -4.50
C ILE A 123 -2.12 -22.07 -4.74
N ASP A 124 -1.32 -22.88 -5.39
CA ASP A 124 0.00 -22.48 -5.86
C ASP A 124 -0.14 -21.72 -7.19
N VAL A 125 0.30 -20.46 -7.18
CA VAL A 125 0.21 -19.53 -8.31
C VAL A 125 1.60 -19.05 -8.69
N LYS A 126 2.02 -19.27 -9.94
CA LYS A 126 3.25 -18.71 -10.50
C LYS A 126 2.99 -17.28 -10.94
N ILE A 127 3.70 -16.33 -10.35
CA ILE A 127 3.55 -14.90 -10.67
C ILE A 127 4.20 -14.60 -12.01
N THR A 128 3.44 -14.03 -12.92
CA THR A 128 3.88 -13.67 -14.27
C THR A 128 3.98 -12.17 -14.49
N LYS A 129 3.17 -11.38 -13.75
CA LYS A 129 3.17 -9.93 -13.84
C LYS A 129 3.01 -9.31 -12.45
N ALA A 130 3.53 -8.09 -12.31
CA ALA A 130 3.41 -7.28 -11.11
C ALA A 130 2.85 -5.91 -11.47
N GLY A 131 1.69 -5.59 -10.93
CA GLY A 131 1.12 -4.25 -10.93
C GLY A 131 1.44 -3.51 -9.63
N ILE A 132 0.99 -2.25 -9.53
CA ILE A 132 1.18 -1.44 -8.31
C ILE A 132 0.36 -2.01 -7.15
N PHE A 133 -0.86 -2.49 -7.41
CA PHE A 133 -1.82 -2.90 -6.37
C PHE A 133 -2.00 -4.42 -6.25
N HIS A 134 -1.64 -5.18 -7.28
CA HIS A 134 -1.81 -6.63 -7.29
C HIS A 134 -0.76 -7.32 -8.16
N LEU A 135 -0.61 -8.59 -7.94
CA LEU A 135 0.17 -9.52 -8.74
C LEU A 135 -0.76 -10.30 -9.66
N GLU A 136 -0.31 -10.62 -10.85
CA GLU A 136 -1.01 -11.55 -11.74
C GLU A 136 -0.18 -12.81 -11.92
N GLY A 137 -0.85 -13.94 -12.06
CA GLY A 137 -0.17 -15.21 -12.24
C GLY A 137 -1.02 -16.28 -12.87
N GLU A 138 -0.45 -17.48 -12.94
CA GLU A 138 -1.06 -18.68 -13.49
C GLU A 138 -1.07 -19.77 -12.42
N ARG A 139 -2.18 -20.50 -12.34
CA ARG A 139 -2.29 -21.67 -11.49
C ARG A 139 -1.29 -22.72 -11.94
N LYS A 140 -0.56 -23.29 -11.00
CA LYS A 140 0.31 -24.45 -11.22
C LYS A 140 -0.44 -25.76 -11.15
#